data_02618ea18674acadad39ccbbbc35c012
#
_entry.id   02618ea18674acadad39ccbbbc35c012
#
_cell.length_a   1.000
_cell.length_b   1.000
_cell.length_c   1.000
_cell.angle_alpha   90.00
_cell.angle_beta   90.00
_cell.angle_gamma   90.00
#
_symmetry.space_group_name_H-M   'P 1'
#
loop_
_entity.id
_entity.type
_entity.pdbx_description
1 polymer ?
#
loop_
_entity_poly.entity_id
_entity_poly.type
_entity_poly.pdbx_seq_one_letter_code
_entity_poly.pdbx_strand_id
1 'polypeptide(L)'
;MRKIIVLLFFAFIIKGYAQKSKNIFSRDPIINLENFQKKRIYYGFYLGFNSYDFKIDYKTVGPDILIKKSTGFNVGIVADLKLQEYINLRFEPGLYYTKRDLYYPSNPNFNNSSDALREINSTYIHFPLLVKLSSLRTGNIRPYALGGLSATLNLSSNSKLMDDNFQQRFRVKSWTTNYELGFGIDLFSEYFIFSPSIRGVFGMNDELIRDKDPNSPWTSTIESLKTRAVFINFTFH
;
A
#
# COMPACT_ATOMS: atom_id res chain seq x y z
N MET A 1 6.12 -29.72 -16.86
CA MET A 1 5.26 -29.30 -15.76
C MET A 1 4.68 -27.88 -15.94
N ARG A 2 5.45 -26.86 -16.34
CA ARG A 2 4.95 -25.48 -16.60
C ARG A 2 3.82 -25.39 -17.65
N LYS A 3 3.87 -26.17 -18.72
CA LYS A 3 2.85 -26.17 -19.79
C LYS A 3 1.51 -26.80 -19.38
N ILE A 4 1.53 -27.74 -18.43
CA ILE A 4 0.30 -28.38 -17.91
C ILE A 4 -0.48 -27.45 -16.99
N ILE A 5 0.20 -26.60 -16.20
CA ILE A 5 -0.44 -25.61 -15.33
C ILE A 5 -1.17 -24.53 -16.14
N VAL A 6 -0.56 -24.09 -17.25
CA VAL A 6 -1.20 -23.12 -18.17
C VAL A 6 -2.42 -23.74 -18.85
N LEU A 7 -2.38 -25.01 -19.20
CA LEU A 7 -3.50 -25.72 -19.83
C LEU A 7 -4.66 -25.96 -18.84
N LEU A 8 -4.36 -26.25 -17.58
CA LEU A 8 -5.35 -26.33 -16.50
C LEU A 8 -6.00 -24.97 -16.21
N PHE A 9 -5.23 -23.87 -16.24
CA PHE A 9 -5.76 -22.53 -16.07
C PHE A 9 -6.71 -22.13 -17.21
N PHE A 10 -6.40 -22.52 -18.48
CA PHE A 10 -7.28 -22.31 -19.63
C PHE A 10 -8.52 -23.20 -19.59
N ALA A 11 -8.45 -24.43 -19.06
CA ALA A 11 -9.60 -25.34 -18.95
C ALA A 11 -10.64 -24.86 -17.92
N PHE A 12 -10.25 -24.08 -16.90
CA PHE A 12 -11.17 -23.46 -15.93
C PHE A 12 -11.98 -22.31 -16.53
N ILE A 13 -11.48 -21.70 -17.61
CA ILE A 13 -12.15 -20.56 -18.28
C ILE A 13 -13.30 -21.02 -19.20
N ILE A 14 -13.34 -22.30 -19.61
CA ILE A 14 -14.25 -22.78 -20.67
C ILE A 14 -15.58 -23.33 -20.13
N LYS A 15 -15.76 -23.53 -18.84
CA LYS A 15 -17.02 -24.10 -18.26
C LYS A 15 -17.82 -23.11 -17.44
N GLY A 16 -18.24 -22.01 -18.06
CA GLY A 16 -19.14 -21.02 -17.44
C GLY A 16 -20.39 -20.69 -18.28
N TYR A 17 -20.84 -21.58 -19.16
CA TYR A 17 -22.06 -21.34 -19.96
C TYR A 17 -23.27 -22.09 -19.37
N ALA A 18 -23.69 -21.75 -18.16
CA ALA A 18 -24.92 -22.31 -17.63
C ALA A 18 -25.64 -21.41 -16.64
N GLN A 19 -25.70 -20.11 -16.90
CA GLN A 19 -26.79 -19.29 -16.37
C GLN A 19 -26.88 -18.03 -17.23
N LYS A 20 -28.07 -17.72 -17.75
CA LYS A 20 -28.42 -16.40 -18.31
C LYS A 20 -28.48 -15.36 -17.18
N SER A 21 -27.38 -15.15 -16.45
CA SER A 21 -27.26 -13.97 -15.61
C SER A 21 -26.98 -12.79 -16.54
N LYS A 22 -27.76 -11.76 -16.49
CA LYS A 22 -27.46 -10.50 -17.17
C LYS A 22 -26.13 -10.02 -16.59
N ASN A 23 -25.07 -10.08 -17.37
CA ASN A 23 -23.72 -9.69 -16.96
C ASN A 23 -23.72 -8.24 -16.44
N ILE A 24 -22.80 -7.96 -15.52
CA ILE A 24 -22.55 -6.61 -14.95
C ILE A 24 -22.43 -5.54 -16.05
N PHE A 25 -21.98 -5.93 -17.26
CA PHE A 25 -21.77 -5.09 -18.42
C PHE A 25 -22.88 -5.19 -19.49
N SER A 26 -24.05 -5.77 -19.17
CA SER A 26 -25.17 -5.86 -20.13
C SER A 26 -25.83 -4.50 -20.34
N ARG A 27 -26.46 -4.28 -21.52
CA ARG A 27 -27.14 -3.01 -21.85
C ARG A 27 -28.26 -2.65 -20.85
N ASP A 28 -28.94 -3.62 -20.29
CA ASP A 28 -29.97 -3.43 -19.25
C ASP A 28 -29.65 -4.33 -18.04
N PRO A 29 -28.64 -3.98 -17.23
CA PRO A 29 -28.29 -4.76 -16.05
C PRO A 29 -29.38 -4.64 -14.99
N ILE A 30 -29.67 -5.76 -14.31
CA ILE A 30 -30.42 -5.71 -13.05
C ILE A 30 -29.58 -4.88 -12.07
N ILE A 31 -30.17 -3.86 -11.47
CA ILE A 31 -29.48 -3.00 -10.48
C ILE A 31 -29.37 -3.81 -9.17
N ASN A 32 -28.14 -4.27 -8.87
CA ASN A 32 -27.86 -5.06 -7.67
C ASN A 32 -27.71 -4.15 -6.45
N LEU A 33 -28.08 -4.66 -5.26
CA LEU A 33 -27.85 -3.99 -3.97
C LEU A 33 -28.37 -2.53 -3.90
N GLU A 34 -29.52 -2.24 -4.52
CA GLU A 34 -30.10 -0.89 -4.55
C GLU A 34 -30.37 -0.35 -3.13
N ASN A 35 -30.89 -1.20 -2.25
CA ASN A 35 -31.15 -0.84 -0.85
C ASN A 35 -29.89 -0.70 -0.01
N PHE A 36 -28.77 -1.31 -0.41
CA PHE A 36 -27.51 -1.19 0.29
C PHE A 36 -26.99 0.25 0.23
N GLN A 37 -27.22 0.97 -0.86
CA GLN A 37 -26.82 2.39 -1.01
C GLN A 37 -27.53 3.35 -0.05
N LYS A 38 -28.64 2.93 0.57
CA LYS A 38 -29.39 3.71 1.56
C LYS A 38 -28.76 3.68 2.95
N LYS A 39 -27.89 2.71 3.23
CA LYS A 39 -27.19 2.62 4.51
C LYS A 39 -26.24 3.80 4.69
N ARG A 40 -26.13 4.27 5.92
CA ARG A 40 -25.24 5.37 6.27
C ARG A 40 -23.80 4.90 6.50
N ILE A 41 -23.60 3.69 6.99
CA ILE A 41 -22.29 3.12 7.30
C ILE A 41 -22.19 1.76 6.63
N TYR A 42 -21.06 1.52 5.99
CA TYR A 42 -20.68 0.25 5.38
C TYR A 42 -19.45 -0.28 6.08
N TYR A 43 -19.43 -1.56 6.34
CA TYR A 43 -18.27 -2.28 6.85
C TYR A 43 -17.80 -3.28 5.82
N GLY A 44 -16.52 -3.58 5.86
CA GLY A 44 -15.93 -4.55 4.97
C GLY A 44 -14.52 -4.91 5.41
N PHE A 45 -13.87 -5.70 4.60
CA PHE A 45 -12.47 -6.03 4.74
C PHE A 45 -11.77 -5.86 3.40
N TYR A 46 -10.47 -5.71 3.46
CA TYR A 46 -9.64 -5.69 2.27
C TYR A 46 -8.41 -6.56 2.43
N LEU A 47 -7.94 -7.03 1.30
CA LEU A 47 -6.64 -7.65 1.15
C LEU A 47 -5.99 -7.07 -0.10
N GLY A 48 -4.68 -7.07 -0.14
CA GLY A 48 -3.99 -6.44 -1.25
C GLY A 48 -2.50 -6.70 -1.27
N PHE A 49 -1.88 -6.09 -2.27
CA PHE A 49 -0.44 -6.07 -2.45
C PHE A 49 0.08 -4.66 -2.25
N ASN A 50 1.28 -4.57 -1.72
CA ASN A 50 1.97 -3.30 -1.55
C ASN A 50 3.39 -3.37 -2.11
N SER A 51 3.89 -2.23 -2.54
CA SER A 51 5.28 -2.05 -2.92
C SER A 51 5.76 -0.76 -2.29
N TYR A 52 6.68 -0.89 -1.34
CA TYR A 52 7.26 0.24 -0.63
C TYR A 52 8.60 0.62 -1.23
N ASP A 53 8.85 1.92 -1.23
CA ASP A 53 10.07 2.58 -1.67
C ASP A 53 10.46 3.65 -0.66
N PHE A 54 11.65 4.24 -0.81
CA PHE A 54 12.05 5.46 -0.13
C PHE A 54 12.34 6.56 -1.15
N LYS A 55 11.92 7.77 -0.80
CA LYS A 55 12.50 8.97 -1.38
C LYS A 55 13.64 9.41 -0.49
N ILE A 56 14.85 9.44 -1.05
CA ILE A 56 16.05 9.91 -0.36
C ILE A 56 16.39 11.27 -0.94
N ASP A 57 16.49 12.27 -0.09
CA ASP A 57 17.04 13.57 -0.43
C ASP A 57 18.46 13.62 0.16
N TYR A 58 19.47 13.97 -0.65
CA TYR A 58 20.88 13.97 -0.28
C TYR A 58 21.38 15.37 0.04
N LYS A 59 22.29 15.50 1.02
CA LYS A 59 22.96 16.76 1.36
C LYS A 59 23.98 17.18 0.31
N THR A 60 24.65 16.19 -0.28
CA THR A 60 25.73 16.39 -1.26
C THR A 60 25.50 15.52 -2.48
N VAL A 61 25.92 15.99 -3.64
CA VAL A 61 25.88 15.19 -4.86
C VAL A 61 26.89 14.05 -4.74
N GLY A 62 26.42 12.83 -4.89
CA GLY A 62 27.20 11.60 -4.78
C GLY A 62 26.48 10.42 -5.41
N PRO A 63 27.05 9.24 -5.35
CA PRO A 63 26.39 8.04 -5.87
C PRO A 63 25.15 7.68 -5.04
N ASP A 64 24.06 7.36 -5.73
CA ASP A 64 22.78 7.07 -5.13
C ASP A 64 22.75 5.70 -4.43
N ILE A 65 22.00 5.61 -3.35
CA ILE A 65 21.66 4.34 -2.69
C ILE A 65 20.61 3.62 -3.54
N LEU A 66 20.94 2.43 -4.01
CA LEU A 66 20.01 1.62 -4.79
C LEU A 66 19.00 0.92 -3.88
N ILE A 67 17.72 1.17 -4.10
CA ILE A 67 16.63 0.56 -3.33
C ILE A 67 16.02 -0.58 -4.14
N LYS A 68 16.17 -1.81 -3.66
CA LYS A 68 15.50 -2.97 -4.22
C LYS A 68 14.19 -3.21 -3.48
N LYS A 69 13.08 -2.96 -4.16
CA LYS A 69 11.72 -3.13 -3.62
C LYS A 69 11.29 -4.58 -3.73
N SER A 70 10.52 -5.04 -2.75
CA SER A 70 9.81 -6.32 -2.81
C SER A 70 8.31 -6.06 -2.78
N THR A 71 7.56 -6.96 -3.41
CA THR A 71 6.10 -6.97 -3.27
C THR A 71 5.74 -7.55 -1.91
N GLY A 72 5.05 -6.77 -1.11
CA GLY A 72 4.48 -7.17 0.15
C GLY A 72 2.98 -7.44 0.03
N PHE A 73 2.35 -7.80 1.14
CA PHE A 73 0.90 -7.98 1.23
C PHE A 73 0.33 -7.17 2.38
N ASN A 74 -0.96 -6.89 2.29
CA ASN A 74 -1.68 -6.17 3.33
C ASN A 74 -3.11 -6.69 3.47
N VAL A 75 -3.60 -6.57 4.70
CA VAL A 75 -4.94 -6.98 5.08
C VAL A 75 -5.48 -6.02 6.14
N GLY A 76 -6.77 -5.73 6.08
CA GLY A 76 -7.40 -4.86 7.06
C GLY A 76 -8.91 -4.81 6.94
N ILE A 77 -9.50 -3.94 7.72
CA ILE A 77 -10.93 -3.70 7.74
C ILE A 77 -11.25 -2.31 7.17
N VAL A 78 -12.46 -2.15 6.71
CA VAL A 78 -12.95 -0.89 6.14
C VAL A 78 -14.20 -0.47 6.88
N ALA A 79 -14.25 0.79 7.26
CA ALA A 79 -15.47 1.48 7.68
C ALA A 79 -15.67 2.68 6.76
N ASP A 80 -16.80 2.73 6.08
CA ASP A 80 -17.12 3.73 5.06
C ASP A 80 -18.40 4.47 5.49
N LEU A 81 -18.26 5.72 5.93
CA LEU A 81 -19.36 6.57 6.39
C LEU A 81 -19.82 7.46 5.26
N LYS A 82 -21.05 7.27 4.80
CA LYS A 82 -21.69 8.12 3.82
C LYS A 82 -22.02 9.49 4.42
N LEU A 83 -21.34 10.54 3.94
CA LEU A 83 -21.59 11.95 4.33
C LEU A 83 -22.64 12.56 3.41
N GLN A 84 -22.49 12.33 2.10
CA GLN A 84 -23.40 12.79 1.04
C GLN A 84 -23.53 11.68 -0.02
N GLU A 85 -24.35 11.92 -1.04
CA GLU A 85 -24.61 10.93 -2.09
C GLU A 85 -23.33 10.46 -2.82
N TYR A 86 -22.37 11.36 -3.00
CA TYR A 86 -21.12 11.12 -3.73
C TYR A 86 -19.88 11.19 -2.84
N ILE A 87 -20.03 11.52 -1.54
CA ILE A 87 -18.92 11.78 -0.63
C ILE A 87 -19.03 10.85 0.56
N ASN A 88 -18.02 10.02 0.75
CA ASN A 88 -17.89 9.16 1.92
C ASN A 88 -16.59 9.48 2.68
N LEU A 89 -16.63 9.36 4.00
CA LEU A 89 -15.44 9.33 4.83
C LEU A 89 -15.09 7.86 5.09
N ARG A 90 -13.88 7.47 4.73
CA ARG A 90 -13.41 6.09 4.77
C ARG A 90 -12.24 5.95 5.73
N PHE A 91 -12.32 4.96 6.61
CA PHE A 91 -11.26 4.56 7.52
C PHE A 91 -10.89 3.09 7.28
N GLU A 92 -9.62 2.82 6.95
CA GLU A 92 -9.14 1.50 6.51
C GLU A 92 -7.94 1.01 7.34
N PRO A 93 -8.08 0.79 8.65
CA PRO A 93 -6.95 0.29 9.43
C PRO A 93 -6.54 -1.11 8.98
N GLY A 94 -5.22 -1.35 8.91
CA GLY A 94 -4.70 -2.63 8.47
C GLY A 94 -3.24 -2.88 8.78
N LEU A 95 -2.83 -4.13 8.54
CA LEU A 95 -1.48 -4.62 8.68
C LEU A 95 -0.83 -4.74 7.30
N TYR A 96 0.40 -4.26 7.21
CA TYR A 96 1.18 -4.23 5.97
C TYR A 96 2.55 -4.87 6.22
N TYR A 97 2.87 -5.90 5.45
CA TYR A 97 4.16 -6.57 5.48
C TYR A 97 4.93 -6.20 4.23
N THR A 98 6.19 -5.78 4.40
CA THR A 98 7.03 -5.36 3.29
C THR A 98 8.51 -5.60 3.58
N LYS A 99 9.29 -5.78 2.51
CA LYS A 99 10.75 -5.86 2.56
C LYS A 99 11.34 -4.89 1.56
N ARG A 100 12.44 -4.23 1.95
CA ARG A 100 13.26 -3.36 1.09
C ARG A 100 14.72 -3.61 1.41
N ASP A 101 15.54 -3.69 0.39
CA ASP A 101 16.97 -3.84 0.54
C ASP A 101 17.65 -2.55 0.02
N LEU A 102 18.45 -1.91 0.86
CA LEU A 102 19.24 -0.75 0.53
C LEU A 102 20.67 -1.19 0.19
N TYR A 103 21.08 -0.93 -1.03
CA TYR A 103 22.45 -1.16 -1.49
C TYR A 103 23.20 0.15 -1.51
N TYR A 104 24.15 0.29 -0.60
CA TYR A 104 25.01 1.46 -0.52
C TYR A 104 26.13 1.37 -1.55
N PRO A 105 26.52 2.49 -2.16
CA PRO A 105 27.66 2.53 -3.06
C PRO A 105 28.95 2.16 -2.31
N SER A 106 29.94 1.68 -3.05
CA SER A 106 31.25 1.31 -2.49
C SER A 106 31.85 2.48 -1.70
N ASN A 107 32.26 2.19 -0.48
CA ASN A 107 32.88 3.17 0.43
C ASN A 107 34.16 2.55 1.01
N PRO A 108 35.29 3.30 1.10
CA PRO A 108 36.54 2.82 1.70
C PRO A 108 36.40 2.35 3.15
N ASN A 109 35.37 2.83 3.85
CA ASN A 109 35.10 2.48 5.24
C ASN A 109 34.31 1.17 5.41
N PHE A 110 33.95 0.49 4.32
CA PHE A 110 33.29 -0.80 4.36
C PHE A 110 34.33 -1.91 4.45
N ASN A 111 34.29 -2.66 5.54
CA ASN A 111 35.23 -3.76 5.80
C ASN A 111 34.79 -5.07 5.14
N ASN A 112 33.47 -5.23 4.99
CA ASN A 112 32.86 -6.44 4.45
C ASN A 112 31.81 -6.09 3.37
N SER A 113 31.52 -7.04 2.49
CA SER A 113 30.45 -6.90 1.50
C SER A 113 29.04 -6.74 2.12
N SER A 114 28.85 -7.24 3.36
CA SER A 114 27.64 -7.06 4.15
C SER A 114 27.42 -5.60 4.60
N ASP A 115 28.47 -4.78 4.64
CA ASP A 115 28.37 -3.38 5.07
C ASP A 115 27.63 -2.53 4.04
N ALA A 116 27.69 -2.93 2.77
CA ALA A 116 27.00 -2.27 1.68
C ALA A 116 25.50 -2.60 1.60
N LEU A 117 24.99 -3.58 2.36
CA LEU A 117 23.60 -4.01 2.31
C LEU A 117 22.90 -3.76 3.65
N ARG A 118 21.71 -3.14 3.59
CA ARG A 118 20.80 -3.06 4.74
C ARG A 118 19.45 -3.60 4.33
N GLU A 119 19.08 -4.74 4.92
CA GLU A 119 17.76 -5.35 4.74
C GLU A 119 16.76 -4.74 5.73
N ILE A 120 15.68 -4.19 5.22
CA ILE A 120 14.64 -3.55 6.00
C ILE A 120 13.35 -4.35 5.86
N ASN A 121 13.13 -5.26 6.79
CA ASN A 121 11.85 -5.95 6.94
C ASN A 121 10.94 -5.11 7.84
N SER A 122 9.80 -4.71 7.35
CA SER A 122 8.88 -3.83 8.08
C SER A 122 7.49 -4.42 8.18
N THR A 123 6.95 -4.36 9.38
CA THR A 123 5.54 -4.62 9.66
C THR A 123 4.92 -3.31 10.09
N TYR A 124 3.96 -2.82 9.32
CA TYR A 124 3.27 -1.57 9.60
C TYR A 124 1.84 -1.81 10.06
N ILE A 125 1.40 -1.04 11.05
CA ILE A 125 -0.02 -0.78 11.27
C ILE A 125 -0.32 0.57 10.64
N HIS A 126 -1.24 0.58 9.70
CA HIS A 126 -1.58 1.73 8.89
C HIS A 126 -3.00 2.21 9.20
N PHE A 127 -3.17 3.50 9.46
CA PHE A 127 -4.43 4.13 9.87
C PHE A 127 -4.78 5.27 8.91
N PRO A 128 -5.32 4.98 7.72
CA PRO A 128 -5.73 6.03 6.79
C PRO A 128 -7.12 6.55 7.10
N LEU A 129 -7.28 7.86 7.02
CA LEU A 129 -8.56 8.55 7.00
C LEU A 129 -8.70 9.24 5.64
N LEU A 130 -9.60 8.73 4.81
CA LEU A 130 -9.72 9.09 3.41
C LEU A 130 -11.10 9.65 3.10
N VAL A 131 -11.14 10.61 2.20
CA VAL A 131 -12.38 11.04 1.54
C VAL A 131 -12.51 10.25 0.24
N LYS A 132 -13.61 9.54 0.08
CA LYS A 132 -13.99 8.82 -1.14
C LYS A 132 -14.98 9.67 -1.91
N LEU A 133 -14.59 10.08 -3.11
CA LEU A 133 -15.42 10.81 -4.05
C LEU A 133 -15.90 9.86 -5.14
N SER A 134 -17.17 9.51 -5.13
CA SER A 134 -17.76 8.55 -6.07
C SER A 134 -18.49 9.26 -7.19
N SER A 135 -18.44 8.72 -8.40
CA SER A 135 -19.27 9.19 -9.52
C SER A 135 -20.71 8.69 -9.40
N LEU A 136 -21.53 9.10 -10.33
CA LEU A 136 -22.83 8.46 -10.59
C LEU A 136 -22.63 6.97 -10.88
N ARG A 137 -23.49 6.15 -10.31
CA ARG A 137 -23.52 4.72 -10.60
C ARG A 137 -24.16 4.49 -11.98
N THR A 138 -23.44 3.81 -12.85
CA THR A 138 -23.92 3.39 -14.17
C THR A 138 -24.08 1.88 -14.17
N GLY A 139 -25.32 1.40 -14.12
CA GLY A 139 -25.61 -0.02 -13.94
C GLY A 139 -25.05 -0.55 -12.61
N ASN A 140 -24.12 -1.47 -12.69
CA ASN A 140 -23.46 -2.05 -11.52
C ASN A 140 -22.02 -1.60 -11.32
N ILE A 141 -21.65 -0.45 -11.88
CA ILE A 141 -20.30 0.10 -11.82
C ILE A 141 -20.35 1.52 -11.28
N ARG A 142 -19.44 1.85 -10.35
CA ARG A 142 -19.27 3.19 -9.81
C ARG A 142 -17.78 3.50 -9.58
N PRO A 143 -17.15 4.25 -10.50
CA PRO A 143 -15.79 4.76 -10.29
C PRO A 143 -15.72 5.73 -9.10
N TYR A 144 -14.57 5.77 -8.45
CA TYR A 144 -14.32 6.70 -7.37
C TYR A 144 -12.84 7.12 -7.29
N ALA A 145 -12.62 8.28 -6.68
CA ALA A 145 -11.31 8.76 -6.28
C ALA A 145 -11.19 8.73 -4.75
N LEU A 146 -9.98 8.55 -4.25
CA LEU A 146 -9.64 8.57 -2.83
C LEU A 146 -8.57 9.62 -2.58
N GLY A 147 -8.69 10.33 -1.48
CA GLY A 147 -7.65 11.22 -1.03
C GLY A 147 -7.74 11.46 0.46
N GLY A 148 -6.60 11.59 1.15
CA GLY A 148 -6.61 11.85 2.58
C GLY A 148 -5.24 11.73 3.24
N LEU A 149 -5.27 11.58 4.55
CA LEU A 149 -4.08 11.48 5.40
C LEU A 149 -4.04 10.12 6.09
N SER A 150 -2.84 9.67 6.40
CA SER A 150 -2.65 8.46 7.20
C SER A 150 -1.55 8.62 8.23
N ALA A 151 -1.71 7.91 9.34
CA ALA A 151 -0.67 7.67 10.31
C ALA A 151 -0.23 6.21 10.19
N THR A 152 1.07 5.97 10.24
CA THR A 152 1.65 4.62 10.12
C THR A 152 2.55 4.35 11.32
N LEU A 153 2.32 3.23 11.99
CA LEU A 153 3.16 2.73 13.06
C LEU A 153 4.02 1.58 12.54
N ASN A 154 5.33 1.77 12.52
CA ASN A 154 6.29 0.73 12.17
C ASN A 154 6.68 -0.09 13.42
N LEU A 155 6.25 -1.34 13.47
CA LEU A 155 6.56 -2.27 14.57
C LEU A 155 8.01 -2.76 14.53
N SER A 156 8.65 -2.72 13.37
CA SER A 156 10.04 -3.17 13.14
C SER A 156 11.02 -2.01 12.99
N SER A 157 10.72 -0.85 13.57
CA SER A 157 11.46 0.41 13.33
C SER A 157 12.88 0.46 13.90
N ASN A 158 13.20 -0.40 14.87
CA ASN A 158 14.45 -0.36 15.64
C ASN A 158 14.73 1.00 16.33
N SER A 159 13.71 1.87 16.44
CA SER A 159 13.87 3.27 16.88
C SER A 159 14.39 3.40 18.30
N LYS A 160 14.13 2.41 19.16
CA LYS A 160 14.53 2.40 20.57
C LYS A 160 15.86 1.68 20.82
N LEU A 161 16.44 1.05 19.79
CA LEU A 161 17.71 0.35 19.94
C LEU A 161 18.87 1.33 20.03
N MET A 162 19.86 1.00 20.84
CA MET A 162 21.12 1.73 20.95
C MET A 162 22.09 1.36 19.80
N ASP A 163 21.91 0.16 19.23
CA ASP A 163 22.67 -0.33 18.09
C ASP A 163 22.29 0.47 16.82
N ASP A 164 23.28 0.76 16.01
CA ASP A 164 23.11 1.53 14.76
C ASP A 164 23.63 0.76 13.53
N ASN A 165 23.91 1.44 12.43
CA ASN A 165 24.38 0.80 11.22
C ASN A 165 25.75 0.12 11.37
N PHE A 166 26.58 0.53 12.31
CA PHE A 166 27.82 -0.17 12.63
C PHE A 166 27.59 -1.58 13.22
N GLN A 167 26.42 -1.79 13.87
CA GLN A 167 25.94 -3.09 14.30
C GLN A 167 24.89 -3.68 13.33
N GLN A 168 24.93 -3.25 12.08
CA GLN A 168 24.02 -3.70 11.00
C GLN A 168 22.52 -3.44 11.31
N ARG A 169 22.20 -2.39 12.08
CA ARG A 169 20.83 -2.01 12.43
C ARG A 169 20.44 -0.69 11.78
N PHE A 170 19.60 -0.77 10.75
CA PHE A 170 18.99 0.41 10.18
C PHE A 170 17.81 0.86 11.06
N ARG A 171 17.81 2.14 11.44
CA ARG A 171 16.81 2.71 12.35
C ARG A 171 15.95 3.73 11.65
N VAL A 172 14.64 3.60 11.83
CA VAL A 172 13.64 4.57 11.37
C VAL A 172 12.70 4.93 12.50
N LYS A 173 12.04 6.07 12.41
CA LYS A 173 11.02 6.47 13.37
C LYS A 173 9.86 5.48 13.36
N SER A 174 9.29 5.24 14.55
CA SER A 174 8.16 4.32 14.68
C SER A 174 6.87 4.90 14.10
N TRP A 175 6.65 6.22 14.25
CA TRP A 175 5.46 6.89 13.73
C TRP A 175 5.80 7.77 12.55
N THR A 176 5.01 7.64 11.50
CA THR A 176 5.10 8.46 10.29
C THR A 176 3.72 8.94 9.86
N THR A 177 3.67 10.09 9.24
CA THR A 177 2.45 10.65 8.65
C THR A 177 2.60 10.74 7.14
N ASN A 178 1.52 10.42 6.42
CA ASN A 178 1.54 10.40 4.97
C ASN A 178 0.27 11.06 4.42
N TYR A 179 0.33 11.51 3.19
CA TYR A 179 -0.85 11.78 2.39
C TYR A 179 -1.02 10.68 1.34
N GLU A 180 -2.27 10.45 0.97
CA GLU A 180 -2.64 9.38 0.06
C GLU A 180 -3.56 9.87 -1.02
N LEU A 181 -3.34 9.38 -2.23
CA LEU A 181 -4.18 9.63 -3.38
C LEU A 181 -4.39 8.32 -4.15
N GLY A 182 -5.59 8.10 -4.62
CA GLY A 182 -5.88 6.88 -5.36
C GLY A 182 -7.20 6.93 -6.10
N PHE A 183 -7.47 5.87 -6.80
CA PHE A 183 -8.73 5.66 -7.50
C PHE A 183 -9.10 4.18 -7.49
N GLY A 184 -10.38 3.93 -7.71
CA GLY A 184 -10.90 2.58 -7.75
C GLY A 184 -12.28 2.54 -8.41
N ILE A 185 -12.85 1.35 -8.42
CA ILE A 185 -14.15 1.10 -9.02
C ILE A 185 -14.94 0.20 -8.07
N ASP A 186 -16.16 0.61 -7.71
CA ASP A 186 -17.11 -0.27 -7.02
C ASP A 186 -17.87 -1.10 -8.06
N LEU A 187 -17.78 -2.41 -7.96
CA LEU A 187 -18.51 -3.38 -8.76
C LEU A 187 -19.60 -4.02 -7.89
N PHE A 188 -20.86 -3.73 -8.19
CA PHE A 188 -21.99 -4.22 -7.42
C PHE A 188 -22.40 -5.61 -7.90
N SER A 189 -22.03 -6.66 -7.14
CA SER A 189 -22.49 -8.02 -7.35
C SER A 189 -23.86 -8.22 -6.68
N GLU A 190 -24.43 -9.41 -6.79
CA GLU A 190 -25.72 -9.73 -6.17
C GLU A 190 -25.68 -9.69 -4.63
N TYR A 191 -24.55 -10.09 -4.03
CA TYR A 191 -24.42 -10.29 -2.57
C TYR A 191 -23.39 -9.35 -1.91
N PHE A 192 -22.48 -8.78 -2.65
CA PHE A 192 -21.40 -7.93 -2.11
C PHE A 192 -20.94 -6.89 -3.12
N ILE A 193 -20.26 -5.87 -2.62
CA ILE A 193 -19.57 -4.90 -3.46
C ILE A 193 -18.08 -5.25 -3.48
N PHE A 194 -17.56 -5.48 -4.68
CA PHE A 194 -16.14 -5.67 -4.92
C PHE A 194 -15.52 -4.37 -5.39
N SER A 195 -14.52 -3.86 -4.65
CA SER A 195 -13.94 -2.55 -4.90
C SER A 195 -12.41 -2.64 -5.07
N PRO A 196 -11.92 -2.99 -6.28
CA PRO A 196 -10.50 -2.88 -6.59
C PRO A 196 -10.06 -1.42 -6.63
N SER A 197 -8.88 -1.13 -6.08
CA SER A 197 -8.29 0.20 -6.05
C SER A 197 -6.79 0.18 -6.15
N ILE A 198 -6.23 1.27 -6.69
CA ILE A 198 -4.81 1.57 -6.64
C ILE A 198 -4.61 2.89 -5.91
N ARG A 199 -3.60 2.94 -5.03
CA ARG A 199 -3.34 4.08 -4.18
C ARG A 199 -1.85 4.34 -4.04
N GLY A 200 -1.44 5.59 -4.21
CA GLY A 200 -0.11 6.10 -3.90
C GLY A 200 -0.07 6.67 -2.48
N VAL A 201 0.97 6.34 -1.74
CA VAL A 201 1.22 6.82 -0.38
C VAL A 201 2.54 7.57 -0.36
N PHE A 202 2.54 8.76 0.25
CA PHE A 202 3.67 9.68 0.24
C PHE A 202 3.95 10.18 1.65
N GLY A 203 5.12 9.81 2.18
CA GLY A 203 5.58 10.24 3.50
C GLY A 203 5.81 11.75 3.56
N MET A 204 5.32 12.37 4.62
CA MET A 204 5.48 13.81 4.87
C MET A 204 6.71 14.10 5.73
N ASN A 205 7.03 13.21 6.65
CA ASN A 205 8.07 13.42 7.66
C ASN A 205 9.37 12.71 7.27
N ASP A 206 10.52 13.24 7.71
CA ASP A 206 11.78 12.50 7.70
C ASP A 206 11.71 11.32 8.70
N GLU A 207 11.88 10.12 8.19
CA GLU A 207 11.79 8.87 8.94
C GLU A 207 13.14 8.39 9.47
N LEU A 208 14.25 8.95 8.97
CA LEU A 208 15.58 8.50 9.31
C LEU A 208 15.94 8.83 10.77
N ILE A 209 16.44 7.83 11.49
CA ILE A 209 17.18 8.04 12.73
C ILE A 209 18.65 7.88 12.40
N ARG A 210 19.39 8.99 12.50
CA ARG A 210 20.80 9.04 12.15
C ARG A 210 21.65 8.25 13.14
N ASP A 211 22.78 7.77 12.66
CA ASP A 211 23.76 7.08 13.50
C ASP A 211 24.40 8.06 14.50
N LYS A 212 25.03 7.50 15.54
CA LYS A 212 25.70 8.30 16.57
C LYS A 212 26.90 9.05 16.01
N ASP A 213 27.62 8.44 15.05
CA ASP A 213 28.72 9.07 14.36
C ASP A 213 28.18 9.99 13.25
N PRO A 214 28.43 11.32 13.32
CA PRO A 214 28.05 12.24 12.27
C PRO A 214 28.68 11.94 10.90
N ASN A 215 29.80 11.23 10.86
CA ASN A 215 30.50 10.83 9.64
C ASN A 215 30.15 9.40 9.17
N SER A 216 29.08 8.83 9.70
CA SER A 216 28.61 7.49 9.32
C SER A 216 28.46 7.36 7.79
N PRO A 217 29.05 6.33 7.16
CA PRO A 217 28.95 6.12 5.72
C PRO A 217 27.51 5.80 5.26
N TRP A 218 26.60 5.44 6.18
CA TRP A 218 25.22 5.07 5.87
C TRP A 218 24.24 6.24 5.97
N THR A 219 24.44 7.17 6.91
CA THR A 219 23.44 8.21 7.21
C THR A 219 23.93 9.64 7.05
N SER A 220 25.26 9.88 6.98
CA SER A 220 25.83 11.24 6.93
C SER A 220 25.42 12.02 5.68
N THR A 221 25.32 11.35 4.52
CA THR A 221 25.00 11.96 3.23
C THR A 221 23.49 12.20 3.04
N ILE A 222 22.63 11.58 3.87
CA ILE A 222 21.18 11.67 3.73
C ILE A 222 20.66 12.92 4.44
N GLU A 223 19.97 13.78 3.71
CA GLU A 223 19.25 14.92 4.27
C GLU A 223 17.89 14.50 4.81
N SER A 224 17.10 13.79 4.01
CA SER A 224 15.80 13.25 4.45
C SER A 224 15.50 11.92 3.79
N LEU A 225 14.81 11.05 4.54
CA LEU A 225 14.31 9.76 4.10
C LEU A 225 12.80 9.73 4.30
N LYS A 226 12.04 9.57 3.21
CA LYS A 226 10.57 9.56 3.27
C LYS A 226 10.03 8.32 2.58
N THR A 227 9.06 7.67 3.20
CA THR A 227 8.38 6.53 2.57
C THR A 227 7.59 6.95 1.35
N ARG A 228 7.65 6.13 0.31
CA ARG A 228 6.74 6.11 -0.83
C ARG A 228 6.20 4.70 -0.97
N ALA A 229 4.94 4.56 -1.32
CA ALA A 229 4.39 3.24 -1.57
C ALA A 229 3.28 3.29 -2.61
N VAL A 230 3.07 2.14 -3.25
CA VAL A 230 1.90 1.88 -4.10
C VAL A 230 1.18 0.68 -3.52
N PHE A 231 -0.14 0.83 -3.31
CA PHE A 231 -1.02 -0.22 -2.83
C PHE A 231 -2.02 -0.59 -3.91
N ILE A 232 -2.26 -1.88 -4.07
CA ILE A 232 -3.34 -2.43 -4.88
C ILE A 232 -4.23 -3.20 -3.92
N ASN A 233 -5.39 -2.67 -3.63
CA ASN A 233 -6.32 -3.22 -2.65
C ASN A 233 -7.58 -3.77 -3.32
N PHE A 234 -8.06 -4.87 -2.80
CA PHE A 234 -9.30 -5.52 -3.16
C PHE A 234 -10.20 -5.50 -1.94
N THR A 235 -11.18 -4.61 -1.95
CA THR A 235 -12.11 -4.40 -0.84
C THR A 235 -13.43 -5.12 -1.10
N PHE A 236 -14.00 -5.70 -0.05
CA PHE A 236 -15.27 -6.41 -0.05
C PHE A 236 -16.17 -5.80 1.02
N HIS A 237 -17.35 -5.34 0.62
CA HIS A 237 -18.40 -4.77 1.47
C HIS A 237 -19.66 -5.61 1.47
#